data_25e56f7b20b901adebc3cc27cd346add
#
_entry.id   25e56f7b20b901adebc3cc27cd346add
#
_cell.length_a   1.000
_cell.length_b   1.000
_cell.length_c   1.000
_cell.angle_alpha   90.00
_cell.angle_beta   90.00
_cell.angle_gamma   90.00
#
_symmetry.space_group_name_H-M   'P 1'
#
loop_
_entity.id
_entity.type
_entity.pdbx_description
1 polymer ?
#
loop_
_entity_poly.entity_id
_entity_poly.type
_entity_poly.pdbx_seq_one_letter_code
_entity_poly.pdbx_strand_id
1 'polypeptide(L)'
;MPRRKIVIVGAAFRQSKVLFEYMDTIWKNAPILRDLSSTNSGPRRDVDRCVMHIGDSTITCLPLGDGSKIRGQRANDIVADEFASIPREIFENVVAGFAAVSSSPVENVKRIAAGKKAKELGKEQEAIKEDELVKANQIILSGTAYYDFNHFAEYWKKWKAIINSKGNPSKLKEIFGEGEELPSGFDWREYSIIRIPYELLPEGFMDAAQVARSKATVHSGIYQMEFGACFTTDSQGFFKRSLIESCVVKKNEPVVLPSGEVFFESILRGDPNKRYVFGIDPASEVDNFSIIVLEQHVDHSRIVHCWTTNRSEHKDKLKRGLVKESDFYSYCSRKIRDLMKLFPCERIALDAQGGGIAIMEALHDPDKIQDGELPIWEIIDDDKEKDTDGNPGLHILEMCQFAKADWVSEANHGTRKDFEDRVLLFPYFDSVSLGLALSDDKMTKRKMDTLEDCVMEIEELKNELSLIMMSQTPSGRDKWDTPEIKLPGGRKDRLRKDRYSALIMANMAARTMRRTPPPIDYESVGGFVGGLQSKEEGPMFMGPSWWTEKMKDVY
;
A
#
# COMPACT_ATOMS: atom_id res chain seq x y z
N MET A 1 -10.21 -10.74 -37.88
CA MET A 1 -9.26 -11.14 -36.81
C MET A 1 -9.77 -12.42 -36.18
N PRO A 2 -8.90 -13.35 -35.80
CA PRO A 2 -9.35 -14.54 -35.10
C PRO A 2 -9.96 -14.12 -33.74
N ARG A 3 -10.91 -14.88 -33.24
CA ARG A 3 -11.63 -14.70 -31.98
C ARG A 3 -10.66 -14.71 -30.80
N ARG A 4 -10.11 -13.56 -30.43
CA ARG A 4 -9.16 -13.44 -29.29
C ARG A 4 -9.88 -12.97 -28.03
N LYS A 5 -9.54 -13.55 -26.90
CA LYS A 5 -9.96 -13.11 -25.59
C LYS A 5 -8.73 -12.54 -24.88
N ILE A 6 -8.75 -11.25 -24.64
CA ILE A 6 -7.69 -10.53 -23.94
C ILE A 6 -8.19 -10.21 -22.54
N VAL A 7 -7.41 -10.54 -21.52
CA VAL A 7 -7.72 -10.20 -20.15
C VAL A 7 -6.64 -9.23 -19.65
N ILE A 8 -7.08 -8.11 -19.11
CA ILE A 8 -6.22 -7.11 -18.48
C ILE A 8 -6.45 -7.18 -16.98
N VAL A 9 -5.38 -7.36 -16.23
CA VAL A 9 -5.37 -7.39 -14.77
C VAL A 9 -4.39 -6.36 -14.23
N GLY A 10 -4.73 -5.77 -13.10
CA GLY A 10 -3.86 -4.86 -12.35
C GLY A 10 -4.05 -5.10 -10.86
N ALA A 11 -3.15 -4.64 -10.02
CA ALA A 11 -3.23 -4.80 -8.57
C ALA A 11 -4.55 -4.24 -8.02
N ALA A 12 -4.96 -3.08 -8.51
CA ALA A 12 -6.28 -2.50 -8.25
C ALA A 12 -7.12 -2.42 -9.53
N PHE A 13 -8.44 -2.59 -9.43
CA PHE A 13 -9.35 -2.47 -10.56
C PHE A 13 -9.25 -1.09 -11.24
N ARG A 14 -8.95 -0.06 -10.46
CA ARG A 14 -8.73 1.29 -10.98
C ARG A 14 -7.58 1.35 -11.99
N GLN A 15 -6.49 0.61 -11.77
CA GLN A 15 -5.33 0.57 -12.68
C GLN A 15 -5.71 -0.12 -14.01
N SER A 16 -6.31 -1.30 -13.94
CA SER A 16 -6.78 -1.98 -15.16
C SER A 16 -7.86 -1.17 -15.91
N LYS A 17 -8.62 -0.34 -15.20
CA LYS A 17 -9.61 0.56 -15.78
C LYS A 17 -8.98 1.72 -16.57
N VAL A 18 -7.79 2.20 -16.20
CA VAL A 18 -7.08 3.25 -16.96
C VAL A 18 -6.80 2.77 -18.38
N LEU A 19 -6.30 1.55 -18.55
CA LEU A 19 -6.09 0.97 -19.88
C LEU A 19 -7.40 0.87 -20.66
N PHE A 20 -8.50 0.55 -19.99
CA PHE A 20 -9.82 0.53 -20.64
C PHE A 20 -10.27 1.94 -21.09
N GLU A 21 -9.95 2.98 -20.33
CA GLU A 21 -10.27 4.37 -20.69
C GLU A 21 -9.48 4.83 -21.91
N TYR A 22 -8.24 4.41 -22.06
CA TYR A 22 -7.48 4.64 -23.30
C TYR A 22 -8.13 3.94 -24.49
N MET A 23 -8.55 2.70 -24.34
CA MET A 23 -9.27 1.96 -25.41
C MET A 23 -10.60 2.61 -25.74
N ASP A 24 -11.37 3.07 -24.76
CA ASP A 24 -12.62 3.81 -24.95
C ASP A 24 -12.38 5.11 -25.73
N THR A 25 -11.30 5.81 -25.42
CA THR A 25 -10.88 7.02 -26.14
C THR A 25 -10.51 6.71 -27.59
N ILE A 26 -9.75 5.65 -27.82
CA ILE A 26 -9.43 5.18 -29.20
C ILE A 26 -10.71 4.81 -29.95
N TRP A 27 -11.62 4.07 -29.31
CA TRP A 27 -12.91 3.72 -29.90
C TRP A 27 -13.74 4.93 -30.32
N LYS A 28 -13.77 5.97 -29.48
CA LYS A 28 -14.49 7.22 -29.77
C LYS A 28 -13.86 8.02 -30.91
N ASN A 29 -12.53 8.00 -31.02
CA ASN A 29 -11.80 8.83 -31.96
C ASN A 29 -11.41 8.13 -33.27
N ALA A 30 -11.66 6.80 -33.40
CA ALA A 30 -11.37 6.03 -34.58
C ALA A 30 -12.66 5.49 -35.25
N PRO A 31 -13.31 6.29 -36.12
CA PRO A 31 -14.56 5.87 -36.79
C PRO A 31 -14.41 4.55 -37.53
N ILE A 32 -13.25 4.32 -38.16
CA ILE A 32 -12.97 3.08 -38.90
C ILE A 32 -13.13 1.80 -38.06
N LEU A 33 -12.81 1.86 -36.76
CA LEU A 33 -13.01 0.72 -35.87
C LEU A 33 -14.50 0.43 -35.66
N ARG A 34 -15.33 1.46 -35.65
CA ARG A 34 -16.80 1.35 -35.50
C ARG A 34 -17.43 0.85 -36.77
N ASP A 35 -16.98 1.36 -37.92
CA ASP A 35 -17.50 0.99 -39.24
C ASP A 35 -17.14 -0.46 -39.61
N LEU A 36 -15.97 -0.94 -39.18
CA LEU A 36 -15.52 -2.32 -39.41
C LEU A 36 -16.07 -3.32 -38.38
N SER A 37 -16.75 -2.86 -37.37
CA SER A 37 -17.23 -3.67 -36.25
C SER A 37 -18.73 -3.90 -36.33
N SER A 38 -19.20 -5.02 -35.76
CA SER A 38 -20.63 -5.31 -35.67
C SER A 38 -21.36 -4.30 -34.78
N THR A 39 -22.68 -4.17 -34.94
CA THR A 39 -23.53 -3.27 -34.12
C THR A 39 -23.44 -3.53 -32.61
N ASN A 40 -23.02 -4.73 -32.21
CA ASN A 40 -22.83 -5.11 -30.81
C ASN A 40 -21.41 -4.84 -30.27
N SER A 41 -20.53 -4.23 -31.08
CA SER A 41 -19.18 -3.87 -30.67
C SER A 41 -19.16 -2.60 -29.84
N GLY A 42 -18.11 -2.43 -29.03
CA GLY A 42 -17.85 -1.24 -28.25
C GLY A 42 -17.61 -1.52 -26.77
N PRO A 43 -17.31 -0.46 -26.03
CA PRO A 43 -17.03 -0.54 -24.59
C PRO A 43 -18.31 -0.69 -23.77
N ARG A 44 -18.29 -1.60 -22.80
CA ARG A 44 -19.34 -1.79 -21.77
C ARG A 44 -18.71 -1.73 -20.40
N ARG A 45 -19.33 -1.01 -19.50
CA ARG A 45 -18.86 -0.82 -18.13
C ARG A 45 -19.87 -1.44 -17.16
N ASP A 46 -19.49 -2.54 -16.54
CA ASP A 46 -20.21 -3.16 -15.43
C ASP A 46 -19.57 -2.74 -14.10
N VAL A 47 -20.20 -3.06 -12.99
CA VAL A 47 -19.74 -2.68 -11.65
C VAL A 47 -18.41 -3.38 -11.30
N ASP A 48 -18.26 -4.62 -11.72
CA ASP A 48 -17.15 -5.51 -11.36
C ASP A 48 -16.15 -5.76 -12.50
N ARG A 49 -16.44 -5.28 -13.70
CA ARG A 49 -15.58 -5.48 -14.89
C ARG A 49 -15.87 -4.44 -15.97
N CYS A 50 -14.87 -4.21 -16.80
CA CYS A 50 -15.06 -3.46 -18.05
C CYS A 50 -14.78 -4.39 -19.22
N VAL A 51 -15.66 -4.40 -20.21
CA VAL A 51 -15.57 -5.28 -21.39
C VAL A 51 -15.67 -4.46 -22.66
N MET A 52 -14.74 -4.68 -23.59
CA MET A 52 -14.82 -4.14 -24.95
C MET A 52 -14.98 -5.29 -25.94
N HIS A 53 -15.95 -5.18 -26.83
CA HIS A 53 -16.18 -6.09 -27.92
C HIS A 53 -15.72 -5.47 -29.24
N ILE A 54 -14.88 -6.20 -29.99
CA ILE A 54 -14.45 -5.83 -31.35
C ILE A 54 -14.64 -7.03 -32.24
N GLY A 55 -15.75 -7.07 -32.97
CA GLY A 55 -16.18 -8.26 -33.70
C GLY A 55 -16.37 -9.43 -32.72
N ASP A 56 -15.75 -10.57 -33.04
CA ASP A 56 -15.79 -11.77 -32.19
C ASP A 56 -14.73 -11.78 -31.06
N SER A 57 -13.91 -10.73 -30.96
CA SER A 57 -12.87 -10.61 -29.96
C SER A 57 -13.36 -9.82 -28.75
N THR A 58 -12.87 -10.16 -27.58
CA THR A 58 -13.22 -9.49 -26.33
C THR A 58 -11.97 -9.06 -25.57
N ILE A 59 -12.02 -7.86 -25.00
CA ILE A 59 -11.03 -7.36 -24.05
C ILE A 59 -11.77 -7.16 -22.73
N THR A 60 -11.31 -7.79 -21.67
CA THR A 60 -11.94 -7.72 -20.35
C THR A 60 -10.94 -7.24 -19.33
N CYS A 61 -11.25 -6.14 -18.64
CA CYS A 61 -10.51 -5.68 -17.48
C CYS A 61 -11.18 -6.23 -16.23
N LEU A 62 -10.40 -6.93 -15.41
CA LEU A 62 -10.87 -7.61 -14.21
C LEU A 62 -10.16 -7.07 -12.96
N PRO A 63 -10.87 -6.94 -11.84
CA PRO A 63 -10.23 -6.81 -10.54
C PRO A 63 -9.57 -8.13 -10.18
N LEU A 64 -8.31 -8.08 -9.72
CA LEU A 64 -7.57 -9.29 -9.36
C LEU A 64 -8.18 -9.99 -8.14
N GLY A 65 -8.46 -9.23 -7.10
CA GLY A 65 -8.95 -9.77 -5.87
C GLY A 65 -8.01 -10.77 -5.18
N ASP A 66 -8.61 -11.67 -4.44
CA ASP A 66 -7.95 -12.85 -3.89
C ASP A 66 -7.76 -13.98 -4.93
N GLY A 67 -8.09 -13.70 -6.18
CA GLY A 67 -8.06 -14.69 -7.26
C GLY A 67 -9.22 -15.67 -7.28
N SER A 68 -9.98 -15.83 -6.21
CA SER A 68 -11.04 -16.86 -6.13
C SER A 68 -12.19 -16.61 -7.12
N LYS A 69 -12.61 -15.36 -7.25
CA LYS A 69 -13.74 -14.96 -8.12
C LYS A 69 -13.40 -14.93 -9.60
N ILE A 70 -12.12 -14.87 -9.96
CA ILE A 70 -11.66 -14.82 -11.35
C ILE A 70 -11.20 -16.17 -11.86
N ARG A 71 -11.09 -17.19 -11.00
CA ARG A 71 -10.76 -18.56 -11.41
C ARG A 71 -11.73 -19.07 -12.48
N GLY A 72 -11.19 -19.78 -13.46
CA GLY A 72 -11.98 -20.33 -14.58
C GLY A 72 -12.15 -19.39 -15.76
N GLN A 73 -11.63 -18.18 -15.70
CA GLN A 73 -11.52 -17.33 -16.89
C GLN A 73 -10.57 -17.98 -17.91
N ARG A 74 -10.82 -17.70 -19.17
CA ARG A 74 -9.96 -18.16 -20.27
C ARG A 74 -9.56 -16.97 -21.11
N ALA A 75 -8.28 -16.82 -21.34
CA ALA A 75 -7.70 -15.75 -22.14
C ALA A 75 -6.71 -16.33 -23.14
N ASN A 76 -6.61 -15.69 -24.30
CA ASN A 76 -5.52 -15.94 -25.24
C ASN A 76 -4.34 -15.04 -24.93
N ASP A 77 -4.64 -13.81 -24.53
CA ASP A 77 -3.64 -12.83 -24.18
C ASP A 77 -3.97 -12.29 -22.78
N ILE A 78 -2.95 -12.22 -21.95
CA ILE A 78 -3.02 -11.64 -20.62
C ILE A 78 -2.11 -10.43 -20.60
N VAL A 79 -2.65 -9.30 -20.15
CA VAL A 79 -1.89 -8.10 -19.86
C VAL A 79 -1.95 -7.88 -18.34
N ALA A 80 -0.84 -8.10 -17.67
CA ALA A 80 -0.70 -7.80 -16.25
C ALA A 80 -0.01 -6.43 -16.12
N ASP A 81 -0.82 -5.42 -15.81
CA ASP A 81 -0.34 -4.04 -15.69
C ASP A 81 0.04 -3.72 -14.25
N GLU A 82 1.03 -2.85 -14.08
CA GLU A 82 1.67 -2.58 -12.80
C GLU A 82 2.09 -3.88 -12.08
N PHE A 83 2.76 -4.77 -12.83
CA PHE A 83 3.07 -6.13 -12.40
C PHE A 83 3.85 -6.19 -11.10
N ALA A 84 4.69 -5.20 -10.80
CA ALA A 84 5.41 -5.09 -9.53
C ALA A 84 4.48 -5.10 -8.30
N SER A 85 3.25 -4.59 -8.45
CA SER A 85 2.25 -4.48 -7.39
C SER A 85 1.27 -5.66 -7.34
N ILE A 86 1.27 -6.54 -8.35
CA ILE A 86 0.42 -7.72 -8.39
C ILE A 86 1.00 -8.81 -7.46
N PRO A 87 0.23 -9.40 -6.52
CA PRO A 87 0.73 -10.49 -5.71
C PRO A 87 1.18 -11.68 -6.56
N ARG A 88 2.43 -12.09 -6.39
CA ARG A 88 3.07 -13.18 -7.17
C ARG A 88 2.23 -14.45 -7.21
N GLU A 89 1.72 -14.86 -6.07
CA GLU A 89 0.95 -16.09 -5.94
C GLU A 89 -0.37 -16.05 -6.70
N ILE A 90 -1.06 -14.91 -6.71
CA ILE A 90 -2.30 -14.74 -7.46
C ILE A 90 -1.98 -14.81 -8.96
N PHE A 91 -0.90 -14.17 -9.38
CA PHE A 91 -0.49 -14.23 -10.78
C PHE A 91 -0.14 -15.66 -11.20
N GLU A 92 0.75 -16.35 -10.49
CA GLU A 92 1.23 -17.69 -10.85
C GLU A 92 0.14 -18.76 -10.72
N ASN A 93 -0.66 -18.73 -9.64
CA ASN A 93 -1.66 -19.78 -9.37
C ASN A 93 -3.00 -19.59 -10.10
N VAL A 94 -3.33 -18.35 -10.48
CA VAL A 94 -4.66 -18.05 -11.04
C VAL A 94 -4.54 -17.44 -12.43
N VAL A 95 -3.84 -16.32 -12.56
CA VAL A 95 -3.83 -15.52 -13.79
C VAL A 95 -3.08 -16.23 -14.91
N ALA A 96 -1.92 -16.78 -14.65
CA ALA A 96 -1.14 -17.51 -15.66
C ALA A 96 -1.90 -18.72 -16.22
N GLY A 97 -2.75 -19.36 -15.40
CA GLY A 97 -3.59 -20.47 -15.81
C GLY A 97 -4.68 -20.08 -16.85
N PHE A 98 -5.04 -18.81 -16.99
CA PHE A 98 -6.03 -18.37 -17.98
C PHE A 98 -5.55 -18.61 -19.41
N ALA A 99 -4.25 -18.52 -19.67
CA ALA A 99 -3.65 -18.70 -20.97
C ALA A 99 -3.35 -20.19 -21.33
N ALA A 100 -3.73 -21.14 -20.49
CA ALA A 100 -3.43 -22.55 -20.72
C ALA A 100 -4.24 -23.19 -21.88
N VAL A 101 -5.35 -22.57 -22.28
CA VAL A 101 -6.23 -23.12 -23.33
C VAL A 101 -6.20 -22.23 -24.56
N SER A 102 -5.94 -22.82 -25.72
CA SER A 102 -5.92 -22.09 -26.99
C SER A 102 -7.32 -21.56 -27.38
N SER A 103 -7.36 -20.51 -28.22
CA SER A 103 -8.60 -19.84 -28.65
C SER A 103 -9.56 -20.76 -29.42
N SER A 104 -9.03 -21.68 -30.18
CA SER A 104 -9.78 -22.59 -31.03
C SER A 104 -9.15 -23.99 -30.99
N PRO A 105 -9.27 -24.73 -29.87
CA PRO A 105 -8.55 -25.99 -29.71
C PRO A 105 -8.79 -26.98 -30.84
N VAL A 106 -10.04 -27.11 -31.27
CA VAL A 106 -10.45 -28.05 -32.36
C VAL A 106 -9.85 -27.62 -33.70
N GLU A 107 -9.87 -26.33 -34.02
CA GLU A 107 -9.28 -25.79 -35.25
C GLU A 107 -7.75 -25.94 -35.23
N ASN A 108 -7.11 -25.63 -34.09
CA ASN A 108 -5.67 -25.77 -33.95
C ASN A 108 -5.23 -27.24 -34.12
N VAL A 109 -5.94 -28.19 -33.51
CA VAL A 109 -5.69 -29.62 -33.71
C VAL A 109 -5.81 -30.01 -35.20
N LYS A 110 -6.85 -29.53 -35.91
CA LYS A 110 -7.00 -29.77 -37.33
C LYS A 110 -5.87 -29.17 -38.16
N ARG A 111 -5.43 -27.97 -37.87
CA ARG A 111 -4.31 -27.27 -38.54
C ARG A 111 -2.98 -27.96 -38.30
N ILE A 112 -2.70 -28.35 -37.06
CA ILE A 112 -1.50 -29.11 -36.71
C ILE A 112 -1.49 -30.47 -37.47
N ALA A 113 -2.63 -31.14 -37.54
CA ALA A 113 -2.75 -32.38 -38.29
C ALA A 113 -2.55 -32.15 -39.78
N ALA A 114 -3.12 -31.08 -40.35
CA ALA A 114 -2.92 -30.70 -41.76
C ALA A 114 -1.45 -30.33 -42.04
N GLY A 115 -0.80 -29.59 -41.17
CA GLY A 115 0.62 -29.26 -41.28
C GLY A 115 1.54 -30.49 -41.24
N LYS A 116 1.25 -31.43 -40.32
CA LYS A 116 1.98 -32.73 -40.30
C LYS A 116 1.80 -33.51 -41.60
N LYS A 117 0.58 -33.62 -42.10
CA LYS A 117 0.29 -34.29 -43.34
C LYS A 117 0.95 -33.59 -44.54
N ALA A 118 1.00 -32.27 -44.56
CA ALA A 118 1.68 -31.51 -45.61
C ALA A 118 3.21 -31.78 -45.60
N LYS A 119 3.83 -31.84 -44.40
CA LYS A 119 5.26 -32.22 -44.23
C LYS A 119 5.52 -33.65 -44.75
N GLU A 120 4.66 -34.62 -44.41
CA GLU A 120 4.76 -35.99 -44.89
C GLU A 120 4.65 -36.09 -46.42
N LEU A 121 3.91 -35.19 -47.04
CA LEU A 121 3.73 -35.11 -48.48
C LEU A 121 4.78 -34.25 -49.20
N GLY A 122 5.80 -33.75 -48.49
CA GLY A 122 6.86 -32.91 -49.03
C GLY A 122 6.44 -31.48 -49.40
N LYS A 123 5.29 -31.02 -48.90
CA LYS A 123 4.74 -29.70 -49.17
C LYS A 123 5.12 -28.72 -48.03
N GLU A 124 6.38 -28.40 -47.91
CA GLU A 124 6.92 -27.58 -46.78
C GLU A 124 6.27 -26.20 -46.68
N GLN A 125 6.00 -25.52 -47.80
CA GLN A 125 5.34 -24.20 -47.79
C GLN A 125 3.90 -24.24 -47.27
N GLU A 126 3.13 -25.27 -47.55
CA GLU A 126 1.78 -25.46 -47.01
C GLU A 126 1.85 -25.77 -45.50
N ALA A 127 2.83 -26.55 -45.06
CA ALA A 127 3.05 -26.88 -43.67
C ALA A 127 3.39 -25.63 -42.85
N ILE A 128 4.29 -24.77 -43.35
CA ILE A 128 4.66 -23.50 -42.71
C ILE A 128 3.45 -22.58 -42.59
N LYS A 129 2.64 -22.46 -43.65
CA LYS A 129 1.45 -21.64 -43.64
C LYS A 129 0.42 -22.09 -42.59
N GLU A 130 0.23 -23.41 -42.43
CA GLU A 130 -0.69 -23.91 -41.38
C GLU A 130 -0.13 -23.71 -39.96
N ASP A 131 1.17 -23.89 -39.77
CA ASP A 131 1.84 -23.63 -38.47
C ASP A 131 1.76 -22.14 -38.08
N GLU A 132 1.94 -21.21 -39.06
CA GLU A 132 1.81 -19.76 -38.81
C GLU A 132 0.39 -19.32 -38.47
N LEU A 133 -0.64 -20.08 -38.85
CA LEU A 133 -2.02 -19.79 -38.49
C LEU A 133 -2.36 -20.20 -37.05
N VAL A 134 -1.55 -21.06 -36.42
CA VAL A 134 -1.71 -21.45 -35.03
C VAL A 134 -1.03 -20.42 -34.15
N LYS A 135 -1.76 -19.41 -33.71
CA LYS A 135 -1.24 -18.39 -32.80
C LYS A 135 -1.18 -18.89 -31.35
N ALA A 136 0.00 -18.83 -30.78
CA ALA A 136 0.19 -19.07 -29.35
C ALA A 136 -0.53 -18.02 -28.49
N ASN A 137 -0.85 -18.39 -27.28
CA ASN A 137 -1.30 -17.45 -26.26
C ASN A 137 -0.13 -16.62 -25.75
N GLN A 138 -0.40 -15.40 -25.28
CA GLN A 138 0.64 -14.45 -24.87
C GLN A 138 0.41 -13.95 -23.44
N ILE A 139 1.50 -13.72 -22.73
CA ILE A 139 1.50 -13.07 -21.43
C ILE A 139 2.39 -11.82 -21.53
N ILE A 140 1.82 -10.67 -21.25
CA ILE A 140 2.48 -9.36 -21.25
C ILE A 140 2.51 -8.87 -19.82
N LEU A 141 3.70 -8.67 -19.29
CA LEU A 141 3.94 -8.08 -17.98
C LEU A 141 4.41 -6.65 -18.20
N SER A 142 3.63 -5.68 -17.78
CA SER A 142 3.94 -4.26 -17.92
C SER A 142 3.94 -3.57 -16.56
N GLY A 143 4.62 -2.47 -16.46
CA GLY A 143 4.65 -1.63 -15.27
C GLY A 143 5.95 -0.86 -15.13
N THR A 144 5.99 -0.02 -14.13
CA THR A 144 7.17 0.71 -13.70
C THR A 144 8.18 -0.26 -13.09
N ALA A 145 9.47 -0.06 -13.34
CA ALA A 145 10.52 -0.81 -12.67
C ALA A 145 10.47 -0.53 -11.15
N TYR A 146 10.87 -1.50 -10.37
CA TYR A 146 10.82 -1.44 -8.92
C TYR A 146 12.16 -1.86 -8.30
N TYR A 147 12.20 -2.16 -7.01
CA TYR A 147 13.42 -2.69 -6.40
C TYR A 147 13.74 -4.10 -6.89
N ASP A 148 15.01 -4.45 -6.89
CA ASP A 148 15.54 -5.71 -7.44
C ASP A 148 15.15 -6.96 -6.66
N PHE A 149 14.64 -6.82 -5.43
CA PHE A 149 14.05 -7.90 -4.63
C PHE A 149 12.60 -8.21 -5.01
N ASN A 150 11.96 -7.37 -5.86
CA ASN A 150 10.58 -7.59 -6.29
C ASN A 150 10.52 -8.70 -7.36
N HIS A 151 9.45 -9.48 -7.34
CA HIS A 151 9.24 -10.57 -8.30
C HIS A 151 9.26 -10.10 -9.77
N PHE A 152 8.86 -8.85 -10.07
CA PHE A 152 8.97 -8.30 -11.42
C PHE A 152 10.43 -8.22 -11.88
N ALA A 153 11.34 -7.84 -11.00
CA ALA A 153 12.78 -7.85 -11.29
C ALA A 153 13.30 -9.28 -11.49
N GLU A 154 12.79 -10.27 -10.74
CA GLU A 154 13.14 -11.69 -10.92
C GLU A 154 12.69 -12.21 -12.29
N TYR A 155 11.44 -11.94 -12.69
CA TYR A 155 10.93 -12.28 -14.02
C TYR A 155 11.77 -11.64 -15.12
N TRP A 156 12.10 -10.34 -14.98
CA TRP A 156 12.94 -9.62 -15.93
C TRP A 156 14.33 -10.24 -16.04
N LYS A 157 14.98 -10.55 -14.91
CA LYS A 157 16.30 -11.18 -14.87
C LYS A 157 16.25 -12.57 -15.53
N LYS A 158 15.24 -13.38 -15.21
CA LYS A 158 15.06 -14.73 -15.76
C LYS A 158 14.83 -14.68 -17.28
N TRP A 159 13.92 -13.83 -17.76
CA TRP A 159 13.65 -13.70 -19.19
C TRP A 159 14.87 -13.16 -19.95
N LYS A 160 15.58 -12.19 -19.40
CA LYS A 160 16.84 -11.69 -19.96
C LYS A 160 17.90 -12.79 -20.06
N ALA A 161 18.03 -13.65 -19.05
CA ALA A 161 18.94 -14.78 -19.08
C ALA A 161 18.54 -15.79 -20.17
N ILE A 162 17.24 -16.11 -20.30
CA ILE A 162 16.71 -16.97 -21.37
C ILE A 162 17.05 -16.42 -22.75
N ILE A 163 16.79 -15.15 -23.00
CA ILE A 163 17.09 -14.48 -24.28
C ILE A 163 18.61 -14.53 -24.55
N ASN A 164 19.42 -14.19 -23.56
CA ASN A 164 20.88 -14.17 -23.67
C ASN A 164 21.51 -15.57 -23.84
N SER A 165 20.80 -16.63 -23.44
CA SER A 165 21.25 -18.01 -23.67
C SER A 165 21.32 -18.37 -25.14
N LYS A 166 20.52 -17.70 -25.98
CA LYS A 166 20.36 -17.99 -27.42
C LYS A 166 20.08 -19.49 -27.69
N GLY A 167 19.38 -20.14 -26.77
CA GLY A 167 19.05 -21.57 -26.86
C GLY A 167 20.17 -22.52 -26.47
N ASN A 168 21.29 -22.04 -25.89
CA ASN A 168 22.37 -22.89 -25.44
C ASN A 168 21.91 -23.82 -24.30
N PRO A 169 21.94 -25.17 -24.45
CA PRO A 169 21.41 -26.10 -23.47
C PRO A 169 22.06 -26.00 -22.08
N SER A 170 23.39 -25.75 -22.02
CA SER A 170 24.10 -25.64 -20.75
C SER A 170 23.67 -24.43 -19.96
N LYS A 171 23.53 -23.26 -20.63
CA LYS A 171 23.02 -22.03 -19.99
C LYS A 171 21.58 -22.14 -19.58
N LEU A 172 20.74 -22.83 -20.35
CA LEU A 172 19.35 -23.05 -20.02
C LEU A 172 19.20 -23.96 -18.79
N LYS A 173 20.04 -24.98 -18.65
CA LYS A 173 20.09 -25.82 -17.45
C LYS A 173 20.46 -25.03 -16.19
N GLU A 174 21.38 -24.07 -16.28
CA GLU A 174 21.70 -23.17 -15.15
C GLU A 174 20.49 -22.30 -14.75
N ILE A 175 19.69 -21.85 -15.73
CA ILE A 175 18.53 -20.99 -15.49
C ILE A 175 17.35 -21.75 -14.87
N PHE A 176 17.12 -23.00 -15.32
CA PHE A 176 15.98 -23.82 -14.89
C PHE A 176 16.32 -24.78 -13.74
N GLY A 177 17.59 -25.02 -13.46
CA GLY A 177 18.08 -25.95 -12.43
C GLY A 177 18.66 -27.23 -13.03
N GLU A 178 19.70 -27.78 -12.35
CA GLU A 178 20.31 -29.07 -12.71
C GLU A 178 19.31 -30.19 -12.37
N GLY A 179 18.66 -30.76 -13.35
CA GLY A 179 17.71 -31.85 -13.17
C GLY A 179 16.32 -31.60 -13.74
N GLU A 180 15.98 -30.38 -14.09
CA GLU A 180 14.76 -30.11 -14.83
C GLU A 180 14.96 -30.30 -16.34
N GLU A 181 14.20 -31.20 -16.94
CA GLU A 181 14.13 -31.30 -18.39
C GLU A 181 13.43 -30.05 -18.96
N LEU A 182 14.03 -29.46 -20.00
CA LEU A 182 13.39 -28.35 -20.69
C LEU A 182 12.02 -28.82 -21.22
N PRO A 183 10.96 -28.02 -21.03
CA PRO A 183 9.65 -28.36 -21.55
C PRO A 183 9.71 -28.67 -23.05
N SER A 184 9.04 -29.72 -23.49
CA SER A 184 8.97 -30.04 -24.91
C SER A 184 8.33 -28.89 -25.68
N GLY A 185 9.04 -28.37 -26.70
CA GLY A 185 8.61 -27.22 -27.48
C GLY A 185 9.07 -25.87 -26.93
N PHE A 186 9.97 -25.85 -25.94
CA PHE A 186 10.55 -24.60 -25.46
C PHE A 186 11.37 -23.90 -26.55
N ASP A 187 11.00 -22.66 -26.86
CA ASP A 187 11.78 -21.78 -27.75
C ASP A 187 12.09 -20.47 -27.04
N TRP A 188 13.38 -20.16 -26.86
CA TRP A 188 13.85 -18.92 -26.26
C TRP A 188 13.44 -17.66 -27.05
N ARG A 189 13.08 -17.79 -28.35
CA ARG A 189 12.63 -16.69 -29.22
C ARG A 189 11.22 -16.22 -28.90
N GLU A 190 10.45 -16.99 -28.13
CA GLU A 190 9.12 -16.61 -27.66
C GLU A 190 9.16 -15.57 -26.54
N TYR A 191 10.36 -15.32 -25.99
CA TYR A 191 10.58 -14.34 -24.95
C TYR A 191 11.06 -13.01 -25.52
N SER A 192 10.48 -11.92 -25.05
CA SER A 192 10.91 -10.56 -25.41
C SER A 192 10.90 -9.65 -24.19
N ILE A 193 11.80 -8.68 -24.18
CA ILE A 193 11.89 -7.65 -23.16
C ILE A 193 11.95 -6.30 -23.85
N ILE A 194 11.08 -5.40 -23.43
CA ILE A 194 11.05 -4.02 -23.89
C ILE A 194 11.31 -3.13 -22.68
N ARG A 195 12.34 -2.30 -22.76
CA ARG A 195 12.65 -1.26 -21.79
C ARG A 195 12.57 0.10 -22.46
N ILE A 196 11.70 0.97 -21.97
CA ILE A 196 11.46 2.30 -22.54
C ILE A 196 11.73 3.34 -21.44
N PRO A 197 12.98 3.79 -21.27
CA PRO A 197 13.28 4.93 -20.40
C PRO A 197 12.78 6.22 -21.05
N TYR A 198 12.61 7.26 -20.23
CA TYR A 198 12.12 8.57 -20.64
C TYR A 198 12.84 9.13 -21.89
N GLU A 199 14.16 8.95 -21.95
CA GLU A 199 15.00 9.47 -23.03
C GLU A 199 14.69 8.86 -24.42
N LEU A 200 14.00 7.72 -24.45
CA LEU A 200 13.56 7.05 -25.69
C LEU A 200 12.13 7.42 -26.11
N LEU A 201 11.42 8.18 -25.30
CA LEU A 201 10.08 8.63 -25.67
C LEU A 201 10.16 9.78 -26.70
N PRO A 202 9.19 9.86 -27.62
CA PRO A 202 9.11 10.98 -28.55
C PRO A 202 9.01 12.33 -27.82
N GLU A 203 9.61 13.38 -28.40
CA GLU A 203 9.50 14.73 -27.87
C GLU A 203 8.03 15.15 -27.77
N GLY A 204 7.66 15.74 -26.63
CA GLY A 204 6.28 16.14 -26.34
C GLY A 204 5.38 15.02 -25.81
N PHE A 205 5.86 13.79 -25.70
CA PHE A 205 5.09 12.69 -25.08
C PHE A 205 4.90 12.89 -23.57
N MET A 206 5.92 13.41 -22.90
CA MET A 206 5.86 13.81 -21.49
C MET A 206 6.23 15.29 -21.34
N ASP A 207 5.78 15.92 -20.26
CA ASP A 207 6.21 17.28 -19.91
C ASP A 207 7.66 17.25 -19.45
N ALA A 208 8.57 17.69 -20.32
CA ALA A 208 10.01 17.74 -20.07
C ALA A 208 10.37 18.61 -18.86
N ALA A 209 9.61 19.69 -18.60
CA ALA A 209 9.83 20.54 -17.44
C ALA A 209 9.46 19.82 -16.15
N GLN A 210 8.39 19.01 -16.16
CA GLN A 210 8.00 18.17 -15.02
C GLN A 210 9.03 17.06 -14.77
N VAL A 211 9.51 16.39 -15.80
CA VAL A 211 10.57 15.37 -15.67
C VAL A 211 11.86 15.97 -15.12
N ALA A 212 12.25 17.15 -15.59
CA ALA A 212 13.42 17.87 -15.06
C ALA A 212 13.24 18.25 -13.58
N ARG A 213 12.04 18.70 -13.19
CA ARG A 213 11.70 18.96 -11.78
C ARG A 213 11.78 17.68 -10.97
N SER A 214 11.19 16.59 -11.44
CA SER A 214 11.26 15.29 -10.76
C SER A 214 12.68 14.79 -10.59
N LYS A 215 13.53 14.94 -11.62
CA LYS A 215 14.97 14.61 -11.54
C LYS A 215 15.70 15.42 -10.47
N ALA A 216 15.30 16.68 -10.27
CA ALA A 216 15.89 17.55 -9.26
C ALA A 216 15.33 17.32 -7.85
N THR A 217 14.11 16.80 -7.73
CA THR A 217 13.36 16.73 -6.47
C THR A 217 13.19 15.33 -5.91
N VAL A 218 13.29 14.30 -6.73
CA VAL A 218 13.08 12.91 -6.32
C VAL A 218 14.43 12.21 -6.09
N HIS A 219 14.46 11.27 -5.13
CA HIS A 219 15.66 10.46 -4.91
C HIS A 219 16.09 9.73 -6.17
N SER A 220 17.40 9.67 -6.43
CA SER A 220 17.97 9.13 -7.69
C SER A 220 17.49 7.70 -7.99
N GLY A 221 17.35 6.83 -6.98
CA GLY A 221 16.82 5.48 -7.15
C GLY A 221 15.37 5.46 -7.62
N ILE A 222 14.51 6.28 -7.01
CA ILE A 222 13.10 6.42 -7.42
C ILE A 222 13.02 7.01 -8.83
N TYR A 223 13.82 8.04 -9.12
CA TYR A 223 13.88 8.60 -10.48
C TYR A 223 14.28 7.54 -11.51
N GLN A 224 15.26 6.69 -11.19
CA GLN A 224 15.68 5.60 -12.08
C GLN A 224 14.59 4.53 -12.28
N MET A 225 13.80 4.25 -11.24
CA MET A 225 12.65 3.34 -11.37
C MET A 225 11.55 3.95 -12.26
N GLU A 226 11.12 5.17 -11.94
CA GLU A 226 9.97 5.82 -12.59
C GLU A 226 10.25 6.28 -14.02
N PHE A 227 11.41 6.90 -14.26
CA PHE A 227 11.75 7.51 -15.54
C PHE A 227 12.85 6.77 -16.30
N GLY A 228 13.77 6.14 -15.58
CA GLY A 228 14.87 5.38 -16.17
C GLY A 228 14.51 3.95 -16.54
N ALA A 229 13.34 3.46 -16.16
CA ALA A 229 12.93 2.07 -16.33
C ALA A 229 14.02 1.07 -15.88
N CYS A 230 14.63 1.32 -14.73
CA CYS A 230 15.70 0.51 -14.14
C CYS A 230 15.25 -0.09 -12.82
N PHE A 231 15.41 -1.40 -12.66
CA PHE A 231 15.36 -2.00 -11.33
C PHE A 231 16.57 -1.53 -10.53
N THR A 232 16.32 -1.04 -9.32
CA THR A 232 17.36 -0.53 -8.42
C THR A 232 17.59 -1.48 -7.26
N THR A 233 18.79 -1.45 -6.70
CA THR A 233 19.07 -2.17 -5.45
C THR A 233 18.23 -1.61 -4.32
N ASP A 234 18.08 -2.40 -3.24
CA ASP A 234 17.34 -1.99 -2.04
C ASP A 234 17.76 -0.58 -1.57
N SER A 235 16.83 0.13 -0.96
CA SER A 235 17.07 1.50 -0.50
C SER A 235 18.32 1.56 0.40
N GLN A 236 19.14 2.58 0.20
CA GLN A 236 20.28 2.89 1.08
C GLN A 236 19.82 3.62 2.35
N GLY A 237 18.51 3.76 2.55
CA GLY A 237 17.93 4.39 3.71
C GLY A 237 18.26 3.67 5.02
N PHE A 238 18.09 4.38 6.13
CA PHE A 238 18.24 3.79 7.46
C PHE A 238 17.25 2.63 7.68
N PHE A 239 16.02 2.76 7.16
CA PHE A 239 15.05 1.68 7.07
C PHE A 239 15.06 1.13 5.66
N LYS A 240 15.65 -0.05 5.46
CA LYS A 240 15.68 -0.69 4.14
C LYS A 240 14.29 -1.07 3.69
N ARG A 241 13.97 -0.87 2.42
CA ARG A 241 12.66 -1.24 1.88
C ARG A 241 12.35 -2.73 2.03
N SER A 242 13.31 -3.60 1.81
CA SER A 242 13.18 -5.05 2.04
C SER A 242 12.78 -5.38 3.48
N LEU A 243 13.36 -4.67 4.46
CA LEU A 243 13.01 -4.82 5.87
C LEU A 243 11.57 -4.40 6.13
N ILE A 244 11.13 -3.24 5.61
CA ILE A 244 9.77 -2.74 5.73
C ILE A 244 8.78 -3.75 5.12
N GLU A 245 9.05 -4.22 3.90
CA GLU A 245 8.18 -5.20 3.21
C GLU A 245 8.14 -6.56 3.91
N SER A 246 9.20 -6.96 4.64
CA SER A 246 9.18 -8.17 5.45
C SER A 246 8.25 -8.08 6.66
N CYS A 247 7.84 -6.88 7.05
CA CYS A 247 6.89 -6.60 8.14
C CYS A 247 5.45 -6.44 7.65
N VAL A 248 5.20 -6.53 6.34
CA VAL A 248 3.82 -6.57 5.80
C VAL A 248 3.26 -7.96 6.01
N VAL A 249 2.13 -8.07 6.69
CA VAL A 249 1.47 -9.37 6.88
C VAL A 249 0.88 -9.87 5.56
N LYS A 250 1.04 -11.15 5.27
CA LYS A 250 0.57 -11.78 4.04
C LYS A 250 -0.37 -12.94 4.39
N LYS A 251 -1.37 -13.18 3.56
CA LYS A 251 -2.37 -14.23 3.78
C LYS A 251 -1.76 -15.63 3.78
N ASN A 252 -0.74 -15.85 2.95
CA ASN A 252 -0.11 -17.16 2.78
C ASN A 252 1.25 -17.29 3.50
N GLU A 253 1.78 -16.19 4.03
CA GLU A 253 3.00 -16.13 4.81
C GLU A 253 2.73 -15.32 6.09
N PRO A 254 1.97 -15.87 7.06
CA PRO A 254 1.65 -15.16 8.28
C PRO A 254 2.93 -14.90 9.09
N VAL A 255 2.96 -13.76 9.76
CA VAL A 255 3.99 -13.49 10.76
C VAL A 255 3.65 -14.31 12.00
N VAL A 256 4.55 -15.20 12.41
CA VAL A 256 4.37 -16.04 13.61
C VAL A 256 5.11 -15.40 14.77
N LEU A 257 4.36 -15.03 15.80
CA LEU A 257 4.86 -14.45 17.04
C LEU A 257 4.52 -15.38 18.22
N PRO A 258 5.06 -15.14 19.44
CA PRO A 258 4.71 -15.94 20.61
C PRO A 258 3.20 -15.96 20.91
N SER A 259 2.47 -14.92 20.58
CA SER A 259 1.01 -14.83 20.71
C SER A 259 0.23 -15.59 19.62
N GLY A 260 0.90 -16.11 18.59
CA GLY A 260 0.30 -16.85 17.48
C GLY A 260 0.54 -16.23 16.10
N GLU A 261 -0.21 -16.70 15.12
CA GLU A 261 -0.18 -16.16 13.77
C GLU A 261 -0.87 -14.80 13.69
N VAL A 262 -0.22 -13.84 13.06
CA VAL A 262 -0.73 -12.47 12.92
C VAL A 262 -1.18 -12.23 11.50
N PHE A 263 -2.46 -11.92 11.34
CA PHE A 263 -3.04 -11.42 10.11
C PHE A 263 -4.00 -10.27 10.43
N PHE A 264 -3.93 -9.16 9.70
CA PHE A 264 -4.84 -8.04 9.83
C PHE A 264 -4.82 -7.16 8.58
N GLU A 265 -5.85 -6.37 8.41
CA GLU A 265 -6.03 -5.38 7.35
C GLU A 265 -6.16 -3.99 7.96
N SER A 266 -6.04 -2.96 7.13
CA SER A 266 -6.34 -1.59 7.55
C SER A 266 -7.82 -1.46 7.91
N ILE A 267 -8.10 -0.64 8.92
CA ILE A 267 -9.46 -0.47 9.42
C ILE A 267 -9.80 1.01 9.57
N LEU A 268 -11.07 1.35 9.39
CA LEU A 268 -11.62 2.69 9.66
C LEU A 268 -12.20 2.81 11.07
N ARG A 269 -12.41 1.70 11.75
CA ARG A 269 -12.92 1.63 13.11
C ARG A 269 -12.24 0.52 13.88
N GLY A 270 -11.75 0.82 15.06
CA GLY A 270 -11.11 -0.11 15.97
C GLY A 270 -12.09 -1.01 16.73
N ASP A 271 -11.54 -2.02 17.37
CA ASP A 271 -12.24 -2.89 18.32
C ASP A 271 -12.28 -2.19 19.69
N PRO A 272 -13.44 -2.07 20.31
CA PRO A 272 -13.58 -1.46 21.65
C PRO A 272 -12.75 -2.14 22.75
N ASN A 273 -12.45 -3.41 22.59
CA ASN A 273 -11.69 -4.19 23.58
C ASN A 273 -10.17 -4.15 23.37
N LYS A 274 -9.70 -3.37 22.41
CA LYS A 274 -8.29 -3.23 22.11
C LYS A 274 -7.79 -1.83 22.44
N ARG A 275 -6.48 -1.73 22.57
CA ARG A 275 -5.77 -0.52 22.98
C ARG A 275 -5.09 0.11 21.78
N TYR A 276 -5.19 1.43 21.64
CA TYR A 276 -4.62 2.15 20.52
C TYR A 276 -3.72 3.30 20.98
N VAL A 277 -2.68 3.53 20.19
CA VAL A 277 -1.73 4.64 20.38
C VAL A 277 -1.74 5.49 19.11
N PHE A 278 -1.87 6.80 19.26
CA PHE A 278 -1.82 7.74 18.17
C PHE A 278 -0.46 8.44 18.13
N GLY A 279 0.15 8.53 16.97
CA GLY A 279 1.28 9.41 16.70
C GLY A 279 0.85 10.53 15.76
N ILE A 280 1.20 11.75 16.11
CA ILE A 280 0.72 12.94 15.41
C ILE A 280 1.89 13.85 15.08
N ASP A 281 2.11 14.09 13.79
CA ASP A 281 2.99 15.13 13.29
C ASP A 281 2.14 16.33 12.85
N PRO A 282 2.17 17.44 13.58
CA PRO A 282 1.41 18.63 13.25
C PRO A 282 2.13 19.40 12.14
N ALA A 283 1.50 19.55 11.00
CA ALA A 283 2.05 20.28 9.86
C ALA A 283 2.53 21.69 10.21
N SER A 284 3.65 22.08 9.63
CA SER A 284 4.01 23.48 9.43
C SER A 284 3.16 24.10 8.28
N GLU A 285 3.52 25.28 7.79
CA GLU A 285 2.72 25.94 6.73
C GLU A 285 2.65 25.15 5.41
N VAL A 286 3.66 24.35 5.09
CA VAL A 286 3.82 23.65 3.81
C VAL A 286 3.71 22.14 3.95
N ASP A 287 3.93 21.60 5.15
CA ASP A 287 4.00 20.17 5.41
C ASP A 287 2.60 19.53 5.60
N ASN A 288 2.55 18.21 5.68
CA ASN A 288 1.30 17.51 5.95
C ASN A 288 1.10 17.35 7.46
N PHE A 289 -0.15 17.43 7.87
CA PHE A 289 -0.58 16.96 9.18
C PHE A 289 -0.85 15.46 9.07
N SER A 290 -0.17 14.65 9.87
CA SER A 290 -0.27 13.19 9.78
C SER A 290 -0.65 12.55 11.11
N ILE A 291 -1.58 11.59 11.07
CA ILE A 291 -1.97 10.76 12.22
C ILE A 291 -1.73 9.30 11.87
N ILE A 292 -0.96 8.60 12.68
CA ILE A 292 -0.77 7.15 12.63
C ILE A 292 -1.46 6.53 13.84
N VAL A 293 -2.23 5.47 13.62
CA VAL A 293 -2.87 4.69 14.68
C VAL A 293 -2.24 3.31 14.77
N LEU A 294 -1.68 3.00 15.92
CA LEU A 294 -1.16 1.69 16.25
C LEU A 294 -2.14 0.94 17.16
N GLU A 295 -2.48 -0.28 16.79
CA GLU A 295 -3.15 -1.24 17.69
C GLU A 295 -2.08 -1.94 18.52
N GLN A 296 -2.17 -1.83 19.84
CA GLN A 296 -1.19 -2.34 20.79
C GLN A 296 -1.54 -3.78 21.21
N HIS A 297 -0.58 -4.68 21.09
CA HIS A 297 -0.63 -6.04 21.61
C HIS A 297 0.50 -6.28 22.61
N VAL A 298 0.45 -7.41 23.30
CA VAL A 298 1.44 -7.75 24.34
C VAL A 298 2.87 -7.85 23.76
N ASP A 299 3.00 -8.46 22.59
CA ASP A 299 4.28 -8.77 21.94
C ASP A 299 4.52 -8.00 20.65
N HIS A 300 3.53 -7.28 20.10
CA HIS A 300 3.67 -6.52 18.86
C HIS A 300 2.75 -5.31 18.79
N SER A 301 2.96 -4.48 17.78
CA SER A 301 2.07 -3.37 17.40
C SER A 301 1.70 -3.47 15.93
N ARG A 302 0.47 -3.10 15.58
CA ARG A 302 -0.06 -3.13 14.22
C ARG A 302 -0.36 -1.72 13.75
N ILE A 303 0.13 -1.33 12.60
CA ILE A 303 -0.26 -0.09 11.94
C ILE A 303 -1.62 -0.32 11.29
N VAL A 304 -2.70 0.14 11.91
CA VAL A 304 -4.06 -0.17 11.47
C VAL A 304 -4.74 0.96 10.72
N HIS A 305 -4.30 2.21 10.93
CA HIS A 305 -4.88 3.38 10.29
C HIS A 305 -3.84 4.48 10.09
N CYS A 306 -3.94 5.16 8.97
CA CYS A 306 -3.19 6.37 8.67
C CYS A 306 -4.10 7.42 8.04
N TRP A 307 -3.98 8.65 8.48
CA TRP A 307 -4.70 9.77 7.94
C TRP A 307 -3.78 10.98 7.80
N THR A 308 -3.87 11.65 6.66
CA THR A 308 -3.02 12.79 6.34
C THR A 308 -3.84 13.88 5.68
N THR A 309 -3.51 15.12 5.93
CA THR A 309 -4.09 16.29 5.25
C THR A 309 -3.10 17.45 5.24
N ASN A 310 -3.38 18.46 4.44
CA ASN A 310 -2.60 19.69 4.40
C ASN A 310 -3.51 20.92 4.24
N ARG A 311 -2.93 22.11 4.41
CA ARG A 311 -3.68 23.36 4.35
C ARG A 311 -4.33 23.60 2.99
N SER A 312 -3.75 23.11 1.89
CA SER A 312 -4.33 23.25 0.55
C SER A 312 -5.58 22.41 0.40
N GLU A 313 -5.52 21.15 0.81
CA GLU A 313 -6.68 20.25 0.82
C GLU A 313 -7.80 20.76 1.74
N HIS A 314 -7.43 21.23 2.93
CA HIS A 314 -8.40 21.81 3.86
C HIS A 314 -9.13 23.01 3.24
N LYS A 315 -8.40 23.94 2.59
CA LYS A 315 -8.99 25.07 1.88
C LYS A 315 -9.93 24.63 0.75
N ASP A 316 -9.58 23.58 0.02
CA ASP A 316 -10.44 23.04 -1.05
C ASP A 316 -11.67 22.34 -0.49
N LYS A 317 -11.54 21.57 0.60
CA LYS A 317 -12.68 20.97 1.32
C LYS A 317 -13.61 22.05 1.87
N LEU A 318 -13.05 23.14 2.40
CA LEU A 318 -13.83 24.29 2.90
C LEU A 318 -14.60 25.00 1.76
N LYS A 319 -13.94 25.28 0.63
CA LYS A 319 -14.58 25.88 -0.56
C LYS A 319 -15.73 25.01 -1.10
N ARG A 320 -15.59 23.69 -0.99
CA ARG A 320 -16.61 22.72 -1.43
C ARG A 320 -17.71 22.50 -0.39
N GLY A 321 -17.64 23.16 0.77
CA GLY A 321 -18.62 23.01 1.86
C GLY A 321 -18.60 21.64 2.56
N LEU A 322 -17.52 20.90 2.41
CA LEU A 322 -17.35 19.57 3.02
C LEU A 322 -16.90 19.65 4.48
N VAL A 323 -16.29 20.76 4.87
CA VAL A 323 -15.80 21.05 6.22
C VAL A 323 -16.35 22.40 6.66
N LYS A 324 -16.65 22.54 7.95
CA LYS A 324 -17.18 23.78 8.56
C LYS A 324 -16.09 24.58 9.28
N GLU A 325 -15.11 23.91 9.84
CA GLU A 325 -14.00 24.51 10.58
C GLU A 325 -13.12 25.31 9.62
N SER A 326 -13.08 26.62 9.79
CA SER A 326 -12.27 27.52 8.97
C SER A 326 -10.79 27.51 9.37
N ASP A 327 -10.51 27.27 10.64
CA ASP A 327 -9.14 27.13 11.16
C ASP A 327 -8.61 25.71 10.95
N PHE A 328 -7.39 25.63 10.41
CA PHE A 328 -6.77 24.36 10.08
C PHE A 328 -6.47 23.48 11.31
N TYR A 329 -5.95 24.08 12.38
CA TYR A 329 -5.64 23.31 13.59
C TYR A 329 -6.88 22.88 14.35
N SER A 330 -7.93 23.69 14.35
CA SER A 330 -9.24 23.30 14.89
C SER A 330 -9.84 22.13 14.10
N TYR A 331 -9.70 22.12 12.77
CA TYR A 331 -10.09 20.99 11.93
C TYR A 331 -9.28 19.72 12.26
N CYS A 332 -7.96 19.83 12.42
CA CYS A 332 -7.12 18.71 12.78
C CYS A 332 -7.39 18.17 14.19
N SER A 333 -7.57 19.05 15.19
CA SER A 333 -7.93 18.64 16.55
C SER A 333 -9.29 17.95 16.61
N ARG A 334 -10.26 18.44 15.80
CA ARG A 334 -11.54 17.75 15.65
C ARG A 334 -11.37 16.34 15.08
N LYS A 335 -10.52 16.18 14.07
CA LYS A 335 -10.22 14.87 13.49
C LYS A 335 -9.60 13.89 14.50
N ILE A 336 -8.69 14.36 15.35
CA ILE A 336 -8.12 13.55 16.44
C ILE A 336 -9.24 13.00 17.33
N ARG A 337 -10.16 13.85 17.78
CA ARG A 337 -11.28 13.46 18.64
C ARG A 337 -12.25 12.51 17.94
N ASP A 338 -12.52 12.73 16.65
CA ASP A 338 -13.37 11.85 15.87
C ASP A 338 -12.73 10.46 15.70
N LEU A 339 -11.41 10.38 15.51
CA LEU A 339 -10.69 9.11 15.52
C LEU A 339 -10.70 8.44 16.90
N MET A 340 -10.61 9.19 17.99
CA MET A 340 -10.72 8.64 19.35
C MET A 340 -12.10 8.01 19.62
N LYS A 341 -13.16 8.50 18.99
CA LYS A 341 -14.50 7.86 19.06
C LYS A 341 -14.55 6.51 18.35
N LEU A 342 -13.65 6.31 17.37
CA LEU A 342 -13.58 5.09 16.58
C LEU A 342 -12.54 4.10 17.10
N PHE A 343 -11.47 4.60 17.75
CA PHE A 343 -10.35 3.83 18.26
C PHE A 343 -10.12 4.20 19.73
N PRO A 344 -10.32 3.28 20.69
CA PRO A 344 -10.04 3.55 22.11
C PRO A 344 -8.55 3.91 22.32
N CYS A 345 -8.27 5.21 22.38
CA CYS A 345 -6.90 5.73 22.44
C CYS A 345 -6.42 5.81 23.89
N GLU A 346 -5.30 5.16 24.22
CA GLU A 346 -4.69 5.23 25.55
C GLU A 346 -3.56 6.26 25.63
N ARG A 347 -2.94 6.56 24.49
CA ARG A 347 -1.86 7.55 24.43
C ARG A 347 -1.83 8.25 23.08
N ILE A 348 -1.59 9.55 23.14
CA ILE A 348 -1.36 10.40 21.98
C ILE A 348 0.07 10.93 22.09
N ALA A 349 0.93 10.56 21.15
CA ALA A 349 2.28 11.10 21.01
C ALA A 349 2.26 12.21 19.95
N LEU A 350 2.50 13.46 20.38
CA LEU A 350 2.41 14.66 19.55
C LEU A 350 3.75 15.37 19.49
N ASP A 351 4.23 15.76 18.30
CA ASP A 351 5.41 16.61 18.20
C ASP A 351 5.15 17.98 18.84
N ALA A 352 5.98 18.34 19.80
CA ALA A 352 5.91 19.63 20.49
C ALA A 352 6.31 20.82 19.61
N GLN A 353 6.91 20.58 18.44
CA GLN A 353 7.39 21.63 17.54
C GLN A 353 6.31 22.07 16.53
N GLY A 354 6.51 23.21 15.92
CA GLY A 354 5.59 23.72 14.90
C GLY A 354 4.18 23.96 15.45
N GLY A 355 3.20 23.28 14.84
CA GLY A 355 1.78 23.37 15.21
C GLY A 355 1.36 22.61 16.46
N GLY A 356 2.28 21.85 17.11
CA GLY A 356 1.94 20.95 18.21
C GLY A 356 1.33 21.65 19.42
N ILE A 357 1.85 22.81 19.78
CA ILE A 357 1.29 23.62 20.89
C ILE A 357 -0.14 24.05 20.57
N ALA A 358 -0.42 24.50 19.34
CA ALA A 358 -1.76 24.89 18.94
C ALA A 358 -2.75 23.72 18.95
N ILE A 359 -2.30 22.52 18.60
CA ILE A 359 -3.11 21.27 18.72
C ILE A 359 -3.34 20.93 20.18
N MET A 360 -2.30 20.97 21.02
CA MET A 360 -2.41 20.73 22.45
C MET A 360 -3.44 21.67 23.09
N GLU A 361 -3.32 22.98 22.84
CA GLU A 361 -4.29 23.99 23.33
C GLU A 361 -5.72 23.69 22.82
N ALA A 362 -5.86 23.33 21.55
CA ALA A 362 -7.17 23.01 20.98
C ALA A 362 -7.80 21.72 21.55
N LEU A 363 -6.99 20.81 22.09
CA LEU A 363 -7.45 19.56 22.71
C LEU A 363 -8.02 19.74 24.14
N HIS A 364 -7.78 20.84 24.80
CA HIS A 364 -8.37 21.12 26.11
C HIS A 364 -9.16 22.45 26.16
N ASP A 365 -9.25 23.17 25.05
CA ASP A 365 -10.03 24.39 24.92
C ASP A 365 -11.54 24.10 25.04
N PRO A 366 -12.24 24.61 26.07
CA PRO A 366 -13.66 24.36 26.28
C PRO A 366 -14.54 24.75 25.07
N ASP A 367 -14.14 25.78 24.32
CA ASP A 367 -14.90 26.26 23.17
C ASP A 367 -14.83 25.32 21.95
N LYS A 368 -13.85 24.39 21.94
CA LYS A 368 -13.63 23.41 20.88
C LYS A 368 -14.06 21.99 21.23
N ILE A 369 -14.40 21.76 22.50
CA ILE A 369 -14.85 20.48 23.01
C ILE A 369 -16.37 20.37 22.81
N GLN A 370 -16.83 19.25 22.25
CA GLN A 370 -18.27 18.98 22.09
C GLN A 370 -18.85 18.39 23.38
N ASP A 371 -20.19 18.49 23.52
CA ASP A 371 -20.90 17.91 24.64
C ASP A 371 -20.56 16.42 24.83
N GLY A 372 -20.20 16.06 26.05
CA GLY A 372 -19.81 14.70 26.41
C GLY A 372 -18.38 14.31 26.05
N GLU A 373 -17.54 15.20 25.54
CA GLU A 373 -16.10 15.00 25.40
C GLU A 373 -15.35 15.56 26.62
N LEU A 374 -14.23 14.91 26.97
CA LEU A 374 -13.36 15.38 28.05
C LEU A 374 -12.19 16.18 27.49
N PRO A 375 -11.68 17.18 28.23
CA PRO A 375 -10.39 17.82 27.94
C PRO A 375 -9.28 16.80 27.89
N ILE A 376 -8.30 17.00 27.00
CA ILE A 376 -7.15 16.12 26.88
C ILE A 376 -5.91 16.90 27.34
N TRP A 377 -5.22 16.36 28.34
CA TRP A 377 -4.07 16.94 29.00
C TRP A 377 -2.83 16.08 28.80
N GLU A 378 -1.67 16.64 29.08
CA GLU A 378 -0.42 15.90 29.14
C GLU A 378 -0.49 14.78 30.18
N ILE A 379 0.25 13.70 29.93
CA ILE A 379 0.40 12.59 30.88
C ILE A 379 0.94 13.09 32.22
N ILE A 380 0.40 12.53 33.28
CA ILE A 380 0.93 12.74 34.64
C ILE A 380 2.28 12.02 34.73
N ASP A 381 3.29 12.73 35.20
CA ASP A 381 4.64 12.22 35.38
C ASP A 381 5.00 12.37 36.85
N ASP A 382 5.09 11.24 37.55
CA ASP A 382 5.36 11.22 38.99
C ASP A 382 6.70 11.90 39.38
N ASP A 383 7.64 11.96 38.42
CA ASP A 383 8.95 12.61 38.60
C ASP A 383 8.92 14.12 38.30
N LYS A 384 7.88 14.62 37.65
CA LYS A 384 7.76 16.01 37.18
C LYS A 384 6.32 16.49 37.29
N GLU A 385 6.00 17.04 38.43
CA GLU A 385 4.71 17.70 38.64
C GLU A 385 4.51 18.83 37.61
N LYS A 386 3.36 18.81 36.92
CA LYS A 386 2.95 19.80 35.93
C LYS A 386 1.76 20.59 36.45
N ASP A 387 1.66 21.85 36.07
CA ASP A 387 0.53 22.70 36.42
C ASP A 387 -0.84 22.14 36.00
N THR A 388 -0.85 21.20 35.03
CA THR A 388 -2.06 20.58 34.48
C THR A 388 -2.46 19.28 35.14
N ASP A 389 -1.62 18.70 36.04
CA ASP A 389 -1.85 17.37 36.63
C ASP A 389 -3.13 17.31 37.50
N GLY A 390 -3.54 18.43 38.06
CA GLY A 390 -4.79 18.55 38.83
C GLY A 390 -6.06 18.81 37.98
N ASN A 391 -5.96 18.98 36.69
CA ASN A 391 -7.09 19.33 35.84
C ASN A 391 -7.98 18.12 35.56
N PRO A 392 -9.31 18.25 35.59
CA PRO A 392 -10.20 17.15 35.21
C PRO A 392 -10.10 16.89 33.71
N GLY A 393 -9.99 15.62 33.31
CA GLY A 393 -9.91 15.24 31.90
C GLY A 393 -9.08 13.96 31.68
N LEU A 394 -8.64 13.79 30.43
CA LEU A 394 -7.86 12.64 30.00
C LEU A 394 -6.37 13.03 29.95
N HIS A 395 -5.57 12.46 30.84
CA HIS A 395 -4.12 12.67 30.85
C HIS A 395 -3.42 11.62 29.98
N ILE A 396 -3.58 11.74 28.66
CA ILE A 396 -3.07 10.76 27.67
C ILE A 396 -2.12 11.40 26.62
N LEU A 397 -1.87 12.69 26.68
CA LEU A 397 -1.05 13.41 25.72
C LEU A 397 0.43 13.41 26.13
N GLU A 398 1.29 12.89 25.26
CA GLU A 398 2.75 12.89 25.40
C GLU A 398 3.36 13.87 24.39
N MET A 399 3.99 14.94 24.88
CA MET A 399 4.65 15.93 24.04
C MET A 399 6.06 15.47 23.69
N CYS A 400 6.25 15.04 22.44
CA CYS A 400 7.52 14.54 21.91
C CYS A 400 8.42 15.70 21.46
N GLN A 401 9.74 15.59 21.70
CA GLN A 401 10.68 16.64 21.35
C GLN A 401 11.82 16.10 20.48
N PHE A 402 11.72 16.32 19.16
CA PHE A 402 12.78 15.98 18.21
C PHE A 402 14.08 16.77 18.42
N ALA A 403 14.08 17.82 19.25
CA ALA A 403 15.30 18.51 19.64
C ALA A 403 16.19 17.70 20.61
N LYS A 404 15.64 16.69 21.30
CA LYS A 404 16.38 15.82 22.24
C LYS A 404 17.04 14.69 21.47
N ALA A 405 18.36 14.77 21.28
CA ALA A 405 19.11 13.80 20.46
C ALA A 405 18.99 12.35 20.95
N ASP A 406 19.01 12.12 22.26
CA ASP A 406 18.90 10.80 22.86
C ASP A 406 17.52 10.17 22.57
N TRP A 407 16.44 10.95 22.70
CA TRP A 407 15.09 10.51 22.39
C TRP A 407 14.95 10.15 20.90
N VAL A 408 15.47 11.01 20.00
CA VAL A 408 15.42 10.77 18.55
C VAL A 408 16.20 9.50 18.19
N SER A 409 17.38 9.32 18.80
CA SER A 409 18.20 8.12 18.57
C SER A 409 17.48 6.87 19.05
N GLU A 410 16.94 6.86 20.28
CA GLU A 410 16.19 5.72 20.80
C GLU A 410 14.95 5.41 19.96
N ALA A 411 14.18 6.40 19.58
CA ALA A 411 12.98 6.24 18.78
C ALA A 411 13.30 5.62 17.41
N ASN A 412 14.35 6.08 16.72
CA ASN A 412 14.73 5.57 15.40
C ASN A 412 15.32 4.16 15.47
N HIS A 413 16.32 3.95 16.34
CA HIS A 413 16.92 2.63 16.50
C HIS A 413 15.92 1.61 17.06
N GLY A 414 15.04 2.06 17.96
CA GLY A 414 13.96 1.25 18.49
C GLY A 414 12.99 0.81 17.40
N THR A 415 12.56 1.72 16.54
CA THR A 415 11.66 1.40 15.42
C THR A 415 12.33 0.47 14.41
N ARG A 416 13.61 0.69 14.10
CA ARG A 416 14.36 -0.22 13.23
C ARG A 416 14.46 -1.62 13.85
N LYS A 417 14.74 -1.71 15.15
CA LYS A 417 14.77 -2.98 15.87
C LYS A 417 13.42 -3.69 15.84
N ASP A 418 12.31 -2.95 16.01
CA ASP A 418 10.97 -3.52 15.94
C ASP A 418 10.62 -4.05 14.53
N PHE A 419 11.16 -3.46 13.47
CA PHE A 419 11.07 -4.02 12.12
C PHE A 419 11.95 -5.27 11.97
N GLU A 420 13.19 -5.25 12.47
CA GLU A 420 14.09 -6.42 12.43
C GLU A 420 13.52 -7.63 13.18
N ASP A 421 12.87 -7.39 14.31
CA ASP A 421 12.19 -8.40 15.12
C ASP A 421 10.78 -8.75 14.60
N ARG A 422 10.28 -8.04 13.60
CA ARG A 422 8.92 -8.15 13.05
C ARG A 422 7.83 -7.98 14.11
N VAL A 423 8.00 -7.05 15.05
CA VAL A 423 7.03 -6.72 16.09
C VAL A 423 6.31 -5.40 15.86
N LEU A 424 6.68 -4.65 14.82
CA LEU A 424 5.92 -3.52 14.27
C LEU A 424 5.49 -3.91 12.85
N LEU A 425 4.19 -4.12 12.66
CA LEU A 425 3.66 -4.77 11.47
C LEU A 425 2.79 -3.83 10.64
N PHE A 426 2.90 -3.98 9.31
CA PHE A 426 2.03 -3.33 8.34
C PHE A 426 0.87 -4.24 7.96
N PRO A 427 -0.31 -3.66 7.64
CA PRO A 427 -1.49 -4.42 7.28
C PRO A 427 -1.32 -5.13 5.94
N TYR A 428 -2.05 -6.23 5.78
CA TYR A 428 -2.30 -6.82 4.47
C TYR A 428 -3.16 -5.89 3.63
N PHE A 429 -2.82 -5.80 2.37
CA PHE A 429 -3.59 -5.08 1.38
C PHE A 429 -4.10 -6.05 0.31
N ASP A 430 -5.43 -6.13 0.18
CA ASP A 430 -6.08 -6.85 -0.91
C ASP A 430 -6.95 -5.89 -1.70
N SER A 431 -6.71 -5.84 -3.01
CA SER A 431 -7.44 -4.98 -3.94
C SER A 431 -8.94 -5.27 -4.02
N VAL A 432 -9.40 -6.47 -3.62
CA VAL A 432 -10.85 -6.81 -3.57
C VAL A 432 -11.52 -6.28 -2.33
N SER A 433 -10.91 -6.49 -1.17
CA SER A 433 -11.42 -5.92 0.09
C SER A 433 -11.56 -4.41 -0.05
N LEU A 434 -10.60 -3.78 -0.73
CA LEU A 434 -10.66 -2.37 -1.09
C LEU A 434 -11.81 -2.07 -2.05
N GLY A 435 -12.00 -2.84 -3.11
CA GLY A 435 -13.09 -2.66 -4.08
C GLY A 435 -14.47 -2.83 -3.47
N LEU A 436 -14.63 -3.76 -2.52
CA LEU A 436 -15.87 -3.95 -1.76
C LEU A 436 -16.12 -2.80 -0.80
N ALA A 437 -15.11 -2.35 -0.06
CA ALA A 437 -15.21 -1.18 0.81
C ALA A 437 -15.56 0.09 0.03
N LEU A 438 -14.99 0.28 -1.17
CA LEU A 438 -15.35 1.38 -2.07
C LEU A 438 -16.79 1.29 -2.58
N SER A 439 -17.34 0.09 -2.78
CA SER A 439 -18.75 -0.09 -3.17
C SER A 439 -19.69 0.29 -2.03
N ASP A 440 -19.34 -0.07 -0.80
CA ASP A 440 -20.10 0.32 0.39
C ASP A 440 -20.00 1.82 0.68
N ASP A 441 -18.85 2.43 0.47
CA ASP A 441 -18.66 3.88 0.64
C ASP A 441 -19.37 4.71 -0.45
N LYS A 442 -19.56 4.17 -1.67
CA LYS A 442 -20.39 4.80 -2.71
C LYS A 442 -21.89 4.79 -2.36
N MET A 443 -22.33 3.79 -1.61
CA MET A 443 -23.70 3.73 -1.08
C MET A 443 -23.91 4.78 0.03
N THR A 444 -22.88 5.10 0.81
CA THR A 444 -22.88 6.16 1.84
C THR A 444 -22.30 7.47 1.28
N LYS A 445 -23.03 8.20 0.51
CA LYS A 445 -22.66 9.42 -0.28
C LYS A 445 -21.91 10.56 0.44
N ARG A 446 -21.30 10.37 1.64
CA ARG A 446 -20.74 11.47 2.46
C ARG A 446 -19.46 11.14 3.26
N LYS A 447 -18.84 9.98 3.12
CA LYS A 447 -17.58 9.73 3.86
C LYS A 447 -16.41 10.36 3.12
N MET A 448 -15.72 11.30 3.79
CA MET A 448 -14.54 11.99 3.26
C MET A 448 -13.24 11.16 3.40
N ASP A 449 -13.24 10.13 4.27
CA ASP A 449 -12.09 9.29 4.53
C ASP A 449 -12.47 7.85 4.21
N THR A 450 -11.87 7.30 3.17
CA THR A 450 -12.12 5.95 2.70
C THR A 450 -11.03 4.99 3.15
N LEU A 451 -11.29 3.69 3.10
CA LEU A 451 -10.27 2.68 3.36
C LEU A 451 -9.15 2.76 2.30
N GLU A 452 -9.48 3.15 1.06
CA GLU A 452 -8.49 3.38 0.00
C GLU A 452 -7.52 4.49 0.39
N ASP A 453 -8.04 5.62 0.88
CA ASP A 453 -7.21 6.74 1.34
C ASP A 453 -6.26 6.27 2.46
N CYS A 454 -6.77 5.53 3.44
CA CYS A 454 -5.96 4.98 4.53
C CYS A 454 -4.83 4.07 4.02
N VAL A 455 -5.13 3.17 3.08
CA VAL A 455 -4.12 2.26 2.50
C VAL A 455 -3.07 3.03 1.70
N MET A 456 -3.49 4.01 0.91
CA MET A 456 -2.56 4.86 0.16
C MET A 456 -1.62 5.63 1.08
N GLU A 457 -2.13 6.16 2.19
CA GLU A 457 -1.31 6.84 3.19
C GLU A 457 -0.30 5.89 3.88
N ILE A 458 -0.66 4.62 4.10
CA ILE A 458 0.26 3.61 4.63
C ILE A 458 1.35 3.23 3.60
N GLU A 459 1.02 3.17 2.31
CA GLU A 459 2.03 2.98 1.26
C GLU A 459 3.00 4.16 1.17
N GLU A 460 2.49 5.40 1.27
CA GLU A 460 3.33 6.59 1.34
C GLU A 460 4.21 6.60 2.60
N LEU A 461 3.72 6.13 3.75
CA LEU A 461 4.53 5.94 4.95
C LEU A 461 5.72 4.99 4.69
N LYS A 462 5.50 3.87 4.00
CA LYS A 462 6.59 2.94 3.63
C LYS A 462 7.62 3.61 2.70
N ASN A 463 7.16 4.47 1.79
CA ASN A 463 8.03 5.26 0.93
C ASN A 463 8.87 6.26 1.75
N GLU A 464 8.24 7.05 2.63
CA GLU A 464 8.95 7.99 3.51
C GLU A 464 10.02 7.29 4.36
N LEU A 465 9.68 6.18 5.00
CA LEU A 465 10.62 5.37 5.79
C LEU A 465 11.85 4.95 4.97
N SER A 466 11.64 4.50 3.75
CA SER A 466 12.73 4.04 2.87
C SER A 466 13.68 5.16 2.43
N LEU A 467 13.25 6.41 2.53
CA LEU A 467 14.02 7.61 2.17
C LEU A 467 14.80 8.20 3.34
N ILE A 468 14.52 7.78 4.57
CA ILE A 468 15.23 8.31 5.76
C ILE A 468 16.68 7.85 5.73
N MET A 469 17.58 8.81 5.77
CA MET A 469 19.02 8.59 5.87
C MET A 469 19.52 8.99 7.25
N MET A 470 20.43 8.20 7.79
CA MET A 470 21.16 8.56 9.00
C MET A 470 22.46 9.24 8.58
N SER A 471 22.72 10.39 9.16
CA SER A 471 23.96 11.16 9.00
C SER A 471 24.42 11.68 10.34
N GLN A 472 25.68 12.07 10.44
CA GLN A 472 26.19 12.73 11.64
C GLN A 472 26.33 14.23 11.43
N THR A 473 25.94 14.98 12.45
CA THR A 473 26.20 16.43 12.49
C THR A 473 27.68 16.69 12.74
N PRO A 474 28.21 17.90 12.46
CA PRO A 474 29.59 18.25 12.78
C PRO A 474 29.96 18.09 14.30
N SER A 475 28.95 18.10 15.18
CA SER A 475 29.10 17.83 16.61
C SER A 475 29.07 16.34 16.98
N GLY A 476 29.06 15.42 16.01
CA GLY A 476 29.04 13.96 16.20
C GLY A 476 27.68 13.37 16.60
N ARG A 477 26.59 14.15 16.56
CA ARG A 477 25.24 13.66 16.87
C ARG A 477 24.61 13.03 15.63
N ASP A 478 23.94 11.92 15.81
CA ASP A 478 23.18 11.28 14.75
C ASP A 478 21.95 12.10 14.39
N LYS A 479 21.67 12.17 13.10
CA LYS A 479 20.53 12.88 12.50
C LYS A 479 19.86 12.01 11.48
N TRP A 480 18.56 11.86 11.59
CA TRP A 480 17.70 11.16 10.63
C TRP A 480 16.92 12.19 9.82
N ASP A 481 17.09 12.15 8.52
CA ASP A 481 16.45 13.12 7.62
C ASP A 481 16.34 12.57 6.21
N THR A 482 15.47 13.18 5.40
CA THR A 482 15.39 12.88 3.98
C THR A 482 16.55 13.54 3.21
N PRO A 483 16.94 13.03 2.04
CA PRO A 483 17.96 13.64 1.20
C PRO A 483 17.62 15.08 0.85
N GLU A 484 18.67 15.94 0.81
CA GLU A 484 18.52 17.30 0.32
C GLU A 484 18.32 17.33 -1.20
N ILE A 485 17.34 18.08 -1.64
CA ILE A 485 17.04 18.30 -3.05
C ILE A 485 17.44 19.71 -3.43
N LYS A 486 18.13 19.87 -4.55
CA LYS A 486 18.45 21.19 -5.12
C LYS A 486 17.35 21.60 -6.09
N LEU A 487 16.58 22.60 -5.73
CA LEU A 487 15.60 23.23 -6.61
C LEU A 487 16.28 24.14 -7.65
N PRO A 488 15.64 24.36 -8.83
CA PRO A 488 16.06 25.37 -9.77
C PRO A 488 16.19 26.73 -9.07
N GLY A 489 17.36 27.38 -9.18
CA GLY A 489 17.67 28.63 -8.46
C GLY A 489 18.54 28.46 -7.21
N GLY A 490 19.06 27.26 -6.94
CA GLY A 490 20.03 27.00 -5.86
C GLY A 490 19.40 26.87 -4.46
N ARG A 491 18.08 26.97 -4.35
CA ARG A 491 17.37 26.65 -3.09
C ARG A 491 17.47 25.17 -2.78
N LYS A 492 17.77 24.86 -1.54
CA LYS A 492 17.73 23.50 -1.03
C LYS A 492 16.34 23.25 -0.44
N ASP A 493 15.75 22.11 -0.76
CA ASP A 493 14.50 21.62 -0.17
C ASP A 493 14.68 20.17 0.26
N ARG A 494 13.72 19.61 0.96
CA ARG A 494 13.75 18.22 1.44
C ARG A 494 12.44 17.53 1.13
N LEU A 495 12.50 16.22 0.95
CA LEU A 495 11.31 15.40 0.83
C LEU A 495 10.56 15.37 2.16
N ARG A 496 9.25 15.24 2.07
CA ARG A 496 8.38 15.15 3.26
C ARG A 496 8.64 13.87 4.02
N LYS A 497 8.43 13.94 5.35
CA LYS A 497 8.62 12.81 6.27
C LYS A 497 7.60 12.83 7.42
N ASP A 498 6.45 13.41 7.17
CA ASP A 498 5.46 13.72 8.21
C ASP A 498 4.83 12.43 8.78
N ARG A 499 4.57 11.43 7.91
CA ARG A 499 4.06 10.11 8.33
C ARG A 499 5.13 9.32 9.09
N TYR A 500 6.38 9.39 8.64
CA TYR A 500 7.50 8.80 9.35
C TYR A 500 7.62 9.38 10.75
N SER A 501 7.58 10.71 10.92
CA SER A 501 7.66 11.37 12.23
C SER A 501 6.52 10.91 13.15
N ALA A 502 5.29 10.86 12.63
CA ALA A 502 4.14 10.37 13.36
C ALA A 502 4.30 8.90 13.79
N LEU A 503 4.84 8.02 12.91
CA LEU A 503 5.08 6.61 13.26
C LEU A 503 6.14 6.46 14.35
N ILE A 504 7.26 7.18 14.25
CA ILE A 504 8.35 7.11 15.24
C ILE A 504 7.84 7.48 16.63
N MET A 505 7.02 8.51 16.74
CA MET A 505 6.40 8.94 18.00
C MET A 505 5.42 7.88 18.52
N ALA A 506 4.51 7.40 17.68
CA ALA A 506 3.56 6.37 18.06
C ALA A 506 4.25 5.09 18.54
N ASN A 507 5.28 4.65 17.81
CA ASN A 507 6.01 3.43 18.17
C ASN A 507 6.82 3.61 19.44
N MET A 508 7.42 4.78 19.67
CA MET A 508 8.14 5.05 20.93
C MET A 508 7.20 5.00 22.12
N ALA A 509 6.04 5.63 22.04
CA ALA A 509 5.01 5.56 23.08
C ALA A 509 4.52 4.12 23.29
N ALA A 510 4.25 3.37 22.22
CA ALA A 510 3.85 1.97 22.29
C ALA A 510 4.94 1.08 22.94
N ARG A 511 6.21 1.32 22.65
CA ARG A 511 7.35 0.62 23.29
C ARG A 511 7.43 0.90 24.78
N THR A 512 7.24 2.14 25.18
CA THR A 512 7.23 2.53 26.60
C THR A 512 6.10 1.83 27.34
N MET A 513 4.91 1.81 26.76
CA MET A 513 3.75 1.11 27.34
C MET A 513 3.97 -0.42 27.43
N ARG A 514 4.68 -1.04 26.49
CA ARG A 514 5.03 -2.47 26.56
C ARG A 514 6.05 -2.76 27.66
N ARG A 515 6.99 -1.85 27.91
CA ARG A 515 8.01 -1.97 28.97
C ARG A 515 7.46 -1.74 30.36
N THR A 516 6.42 -0.91 30.47
CA THR A 516 5.73 -0.63 31.73
C THR A 516 4.44 -1.45 31.72
N PRO A 517 4.41 -2.66 32.30
CA PRO A 517 3.18 -3.42 32.37
C PRO A 517 2.14 -2.57 33.12
N PRO A 518 0.84 -2.66 32.72
CA PRO A 518 -0.20 -1.95 33.43
C PRO A 518 -0.10 -2.30 34.91
N PRO A 519 -0.35 -1.34 35.81
CA PRO A 519 -0.35 -1.61 37.24
C PRO A 519 -1.27 -2.81 37.47
N ILE A 520 -0.75 -3.83 38.16
CA ILE A 520 -1.55 -5.01 38.49
C ILE A 520 -2.65 -4.49 39.40
N ASP A 521 -3.87 -4.50 38.92
CA ASP A 521 -5.02 -4.23 39.75
C ASP A 521 -5.15 -5.40 40.74
N TYR A 522 -4.59 -5.22 41.91
CA TYR A 522 -4.60 -6.21 42.96
C TYR A 522 -6.02 -6.53 43.45
N GLU A 523 -7.00 -5.68 43.20
CA GLU A 523 -8.40 -5.97 43.47
C GLU A 523 -8.96 -7.04 42.52
N SER A 524 -8.50 -7.10 41.27
CA SER A 524 -8.90 -8.15 40.32
C SER A 524 -8.17 -9.49 40.56
N VAL A 525 -6.96 -9.47 41.13
CA VAL A 525 -6.17 -10.69 41.44
C VAL A 525 -6.53 -11.28 42.81
N GLY A 526 -7.09 -10.46 43.71
CA GLY A 526 -7.52 -10.89 45.06
C GLY A 526 -8.66 -11.91 45.09
N GLY A 527 -9.30 -12.19 43.97
CA GLY A 527 -10.35 -13.22 43.85
C GLY A 527 -9.87 -14.66 43.88
N PHE A 528 -8.57 -14.94 43.94
CA PHE A 528 -8.03 -16.31 43.92
C PHE A 528 -7.55 -16.84 45.27
N VAL A 529 -7.57 -16.05 46.33
CA VAL A 529 -7.21 -16.49 47.66
C VAL A 529 -8.37 -16.21 48.65
N GLY A 530 -9.27 -17.17 48.81
CA GLY A 530 -10.26 -17.20 49.87
C GLY A 530 -11.67 -16.85 49.41
N GLY A 531 -12.49 -17.88 49.35
CA GLY A 531 -13.84 -17.84 48.86
C GLY A 531 -14.79 -16.87 49.54
N LEU A 532 -15.93 -16.67 48.84
CA LEU A 532 -17.17 -16.03 49.21
C LEU A 532 -17.27 -14.51 49.04
N GLN A 533 -17.74 -14.09 47.88
CA GLN A 533 -19.03 -13.43 47.70
C GLN A 533 -19.15 -12.92 46.25
N SER A 534 -20.12 -13.43 45.54
CA SER A 534 -20.59 -13.00 44.24
C SER A 534 -20.99 -11.52 44.28
N LYS A 535 -20.27 -10.66 43.60
CA LYS A 535 -20.82 -9.42 43.02
C LYS A 535 -21.01 -9.66 41.53
N GLU A 536 -22.20 -9.35 41.08
CA GLU A 536 -22.63 -9.49 39.68
C GLU A 536 -21.56 -8.98 38.71
N GLU A 537 -21.05 -9.92 37.90
CA GLU A 537 -20.11 -9.61 36.83
C GLU A 537 -20.87 -8.93 35.68
N GLY A 538 -20.77 -7.63 35.61
CA GLY A 538 -21.06 -6.91 34.35
C GLY A 538 -19.98 -7.25 33.31
N PRO A 539 -20.26 -7.08 32.00
CA PRO A 539 -19.31 -7.41 30.95
C PRO A 539 -18.00 -6.64 31.16
N MET A 540 -16.89 -7.37 31.23
CA MET A 540 -15.56 -6.84 31.43
C MET A 540 -15.08 -6.17 30.13
N PHE A 541 -15.21 -4.85 30.04
CA PHE A 541 -14.68 -4.08 28.93
C PHE A 541 -13.18 -3.83 29.14
N MET A 542 -12.33 -4.35 28.26
CA MET A 542 -10.88 -4.17 28.28
C MET A 542 -10.45 -2.93 27.47
N GLY A 543 -10.94 -1.78 27.81
CA GLY A 543 -10.55 -0.50 27.25
C GLY A 543 -10.06 0.47 28.32
N PRO A 544 -9.54 1.66 27.96
CA PRO A 544 -9.21 2.70 28.90
C PRO A 544 -10.39 3.02 29.81
N SER A 545 -10.14 3.31 31.11
CA SER A 545 -11.19 3.51 32.12
C SER A 545 -12.24 4.54 31.71
N TRP A 546 -11.83 5.65 31.08
CA TRP A 546 -12.73 6.68 30.57
C TRP A 546 -13.67 6.19 29.46
N TRP A 547 -13.23 5.17 28.70
CA TRP A 547 -14.01 4.56 27.62
C TRP A 547 -14.98 3.50 28.16
N THR A 548 -14.54 2.70 29.13
CA THR A 548 -15.37 1.68 29.80
C THR A 548 -16.47 2.31 30.66
N GLU A 549 -16.23 3.45 31.32
CA GLU A 549 -17.26 4.17 32.06
C GLU A 549 -18.37 4.72 31.13
N LYS A 550 -17.98 5.22 29.96
CA LYS A 550 -18.93 5.76 28.98
C LYS A 550 -19.83 4.68 28.34
N MET A 551 -19.35 3.43 28.26
CA MET A 551 -20.12 2.31 27.70
C MET A 551 -21.06 1.68 28.73
N LYS A 552 -20.85 1.87 30.03
CA LYS A 552 -21.79 1.43 31.08
C LYS A 552 -23.13 2.19 31.03
N ASP A 553 -23.14 3.41 30.47
CA ASP A 553 -24.35 4.22 30.34
C ASP A 553 -25.10 3.97 29.02
N VAL A 554 -24.58 3.10 28.13
CA VAL A 554 -25.15 2.83 26.81
C VAL A 554 -25.75 1.41 26.71
N TYR A 555 -25.51 0.57 27.71
CA TYR A 555 -26.10 -0.76 27.89
C TYR A 555 -26.78 -0.81 29.25
#